data_21f7a91afa95156ba0510f09bf6f547e
#
_entry.id   21f7a91afa95156ba0510f09bf6f547e
#
_cell.length_a   1.000
_cell.length_b   1.000
_cell.length_c   1.000
_cell.angle_alpha   90.00
_cell.angle_beta   90.00
_cell.angle_gamma   90.00
#
_symmetry.space_group_name_H-M   'P 1'
#
loop_
_entity.id
_entity.type
_entity.pdbx_description
1 polymer ?
#
loop_
_entity_poly.entity_id
_entity_poly.type
_entity_poly.pdbx_seq_one_letter_code
_entity_poly.pdbx_strand_id
1 'polypeptide(L)'
;MKVLVIGGGGREHAVCMKLKESKLVDELLCAPGNAGIAQMAKCVPGVKATDVEAIVKLAKDEQVDFVCVTPDDPLALGCVDALEAAGIAAFGPSAYAAQMESSKIFSKNLMKKYGIPTAASETFEDMDEALAYLDTQKAPIVVKADGLALGKGVIVAQTMEEAKAAVVDMMRGGRFGKSGARVLIEECMFGREVTVLCFCDGKTIVPMRASQDHKRVFDGDRGPNTGGMGAFAPSPLYTAELATRRMEEILVPTLQAMNAEGFTFKGVLYVGLMLTEQGPKVVEYNARFGDPETQAVLPLLDSDLMEIMMAVREQRLSELDIRWKNQAAACIVLASGGYPGAYESGKTITGLQEAAQAGALVYHAGTKRSGEDFVTAGGRVLGVTALGDTLKEAVGSAYAAAQNIYFDGVHMRSDIGSKDCK
;
A
#
# COMPACT_ATOMS: atom_id res chain seq x y z
N MET A 1 0.62 -3.50 -26.48
CA MET A 1 -0.20 -4.37 -25.61
C MET A 1 -1.39 -3.59 -25.07
N LYS A 2 -2.53 -4.26 -24.96
CA LYS A 2 -3.70 -3.75 -24.23
C LYS A 2 -3.62 -4.20 -22.77
N VAL A 3 -3.53 -3.25 -21.84
CA VAL A 3 -3.33 -3.51 -20.40
C VAL A 3 -4.55 -3.08 -19.60
N LEU A 4 -4.98 -3.93 -18.67
CA LEU A 4 -6.06 -3.63 -17.72
C LEU A 4 -5.49 -3.49 -16.31
N VAL A 5 -5.73 -2.36 -15.65
CA VAL A 5 -5.42 -2.14 -14.23
C VAL A 5 -6.67 -2.33 -13.40
N ILE A 6 -6.59 -3.14 -12.33
CA ILE A 6 -7.71 -3.35 -11.40
C ILE A 6 -7.57 -2.40 -10.23
N GLY A 7 -8.67 -1.71 -9.90
CA GLY A 7 -8.78 -0.76 -8.80
C GLY A 7 -9.15 0.65 -9.26
N GLY A 8 -9.14 1.62 -8.36
CA GLY A 8 -9.57 3.00 -8.67
C GLY A 8 -9.09 4.02 -7.64
N GLY A 9 -8.05 3.70 -6.87
CA GLY A 9 -7.44 4.60 -5.89
C GLY A 9 -6.28 5.42 -6.46
N GLY A 10 -5.61 6.16 -5.58
CA GLY A 10 -4.42 6.95 -5.92
C GLY A 10 -3.25 6.10 -6.38
N ARG A 11 -3.07 4.93 -5.78
CA ARG A 11 -2.10 3.91 -6.19
C ARG A 11 -2.33 3.48 -7.64
N GLU A 12 -3.55 3.13 -7.99
CA GLU A 12 -3.91 2.71 -9.35
C GLU A 12 -3.68 3.85 -10.35
N HIS A 13 -3.99 5.09 -9.97
CA HIS A 13 -3.71 6.24 -10.81
C HIS A 13 -2.20 6.40 -11.07
N ALA A 14 -1.36 6.25 -10.03
CA ALA A 14 0.09 6.31 -10.18
C ALA A 14 0.62 5.17 -11.07
N VAL A 15 0.10 3.95 -10.91
CA VAL A 15 0.42 2.81 -11.77
C VAL A 15 -0.01 3.07 -13.22
N CYS A 16 -1.23 3.57 -13.46
CA CYS A 16 -1.72 3.92 -14.80
C CYS A 16 -0.84 4.98 -15.46
N MET A 17 -0.48 6.05 -14.73
CA MET A 17 0.42 7.08 -15.25
C MET A 17 1.76 6.50 -15.67
N LYS A 18 2.35 5.62 -14.83
CA LYS A 18 3.64 5.01 -15.12
C LYS A 18 3.59 4.01 -16.28
N LEU A 19 2.51 3.23 -16.38
CA LEU A 19 2.28 2.33 -17.52
C LEU A 19 2.08 3.10 -18.84
N LYS A 20 1.46 4.29 -18.79
CA LYS A 20 1.28 5.14 -19.96
C LYS A 20 2.58 5.67 -20.57
N GLU A 21 3.66 5.72 -19.79
CA GLU A 21 5.00 6.08 -20.27
C GLU A 21 5.65 4.95 -21.10
N SER A 22 5.18 3.71 -20.93
CA SER A 22 5.75 2.53 -21.60
C SER A 22 5.40 2.49 -23.08
N LYS A 23 6.40 2.23 -23.91
CA LYS A 23 6.22 1.98 -25.35
C LYS A 23 5.57 0.62 -25.65
N LEU A 24 5.48 -0.25 -24.64
CA LEU A 24 4.84 -1.57 -24.76
C LEU A 24 3.32 -1.50 -24.58
N VAL A 25 2.81 -0.37 -24.05
CA VAL A 25 1.39 -0.17 -23.74
C VAL A 25 0.73 0.69 -24.82
N ASP A 26 -0.07 0.08 -25.68
CA ASP A 26 -0.81 0.76 -26.74
C ASP A 26 -2.17 1.28 -26.22
N GLU A 27 -2.86 0.47 -25.43
CA GLU A 27 -4.19 0.76 -24.87
C GLU A 27 -4.22 0.43 -23.38
N LEU A 28 -4.75 1.36 -22.59
CA LEU A 28 -4.86 1.22 -21.14
C LEU A 28 -6.32 1.26 -20.70
N LEU A 29 -6.75 0.24 -19.96
CA LEU A 29 -8.05 0.14 -19.32
C LEU A 29 -7.87 0.15 -17.80
N CYS A 30 -8.91 0.55 -17.08
CA CYS A 30 -8.94 0.49 -15.61
C CYS A 30 -10.34 0.12 -15.11
N ALA A 31 -10.44 -0.80 -14.17
CA ALA A 31 -11.72 -1.23 -13.62
C ALA A 31 -11.69 -1.28 -12.06
N PRO A 32 -12.57 -0.55 -11.37
CA PRO A 32 -13.55 0.41 -11.91
C PRO A 32 -12.92 1.72 -12.44
N GLY A 33 -11.69 2.06 -12.01
CA GLY A 33 -11.06 3.35 -12.27
C GLY A 33 -11.66 4.49 -11.43
N ASN A 34 -11.22 5.71 -11.73
CA ASN A 34 -11.75 6.95 -11.13
C ASN A 34 -11.72 8.09 -12.16
N ALA A 35 -12.23 9.26 -11.76
CA ALA A 35 -12.35 10.41 -12.65
C ALA A 35 -11.02 10.95 -13.21
N GLY A 36 -9.91 10.79 -12.46
CA GLY A 36 -8.57 11.17 -12.92
C GLY A 36 -8.00 10.15 -13.91
N ILE A 37 -8.11 8.87 -13.60
CA ILE A 37 -7.68 7.77 -14.49
C ILE A 37 -8.41 7.85 -15.83
N ALA A 38 -9.69 8.22 -15.83
CA ALA A 38 -10.51 8.37 -17.04
C ALA A 38 -9.98 9.42 -18.04
N GLN A 39 -9.02 10.27 -17.64
CA GLN A 39 -8.37 11.22 -18.55
C GLN A 39 -7.28 10.56 -19.42
N MET A 40 -6.81 9.36 -19.05
CA MET A 40 -5.70 8.68 -19.75
C MET A 40 -5.97 7.23 -20.10
N ALA A 41 -7.01 6.62 -19.51
CA ALA A 41 -7.37 5.21 -19.69
C ALA A 41 -8.88 5.06 -19.88
N LYS A 42 -9.31 4.01 -20.55
CA LYS A 42 -10.72 3.62 -20.63
C LYS A 42 -11.15 3.02 -19.29
N CYS A 43 -11.90 3.77 -18.49
CA CYS A 43 -12.46 3.25 -17.23
C CYS A 43 -13.73 2.43 -17.46
N VAL A 44 -13.89 1.34 -16.67
CA VAL A 44 -15.06 0.46 -16.72
C VAL A 44 -15.73 0.43 -15.32
N PRO A 45 -16.50 1.47 -14.96
CA PRO A 45 -16.98 1.68 -13.59
C PRO A 45 -18.00 0.62 -13.14
N GLY A 46 -18.59 -0.14 -14.06
CA GLY A 46 -19.53 -1.23 -13.76
C GLY A 46 -18.86 -2.50 -13.21
N VAL A 47 -17.55 -2.63 -13.32
CA VAL A 47 -16.78 -3.80 -12.82
C VAL A 47 -16.09 -3.45 -11.52
N LYS A 48 -16.56 -4.04 -10.42
CA LYS A 48 -15.95 -3.86 -9.09
C LYS A 48 -14.64 -4.63 -9.00
N ALA A 49 -13.65 -4.09 -8.27
CA ALA A 49 -12.37 -4.74 -8.06
C ALA A 49 -12.48 -6.12 -7.36
N THR A 50 -13.54 -6.35 -6.59
CA THR A 50 -13.80 -7.61 -5.89
C THR A 50 -14.62 -8.62 -6.71
N ASP A 51 -15.09 -8.26 -7.90
CA ASP A 51 -15.86 -9.14 -8.77
C ASP A 51 -14.93 -9.85 -9.77
N VAL A 52 -14.32 -10.93 -9.30
CA VAL A 52 -13.32 -11.71 -10.06
C VAL A 52 -13.88 -12.23 -11.38
N GLU A 53 -15.13 -12.71 -11.38
CA GLU A 53 -15.76 -13.26 -12.59
C GLU A 53 -15.99 -12.15 -13.63
N ALA A 54 -16.47 -10.99 -13.20
CA ALA A 54 -16.64 -9.85 -14.09
C ALA A 54 -15.31 -9.32 -14.63
N ILE A 55 -14.23 -9.35 -13.83
CA ILE A 55 -12.88 -8.98 -14.27
C ILE A 55 -12.37 -9.92 -15.36
N VAL A 56 -12.47 -11.23 -15.15
CA VAL A 56 -12.06 -12.24 -16.16
C VAL A 56 -12.88 -12.09 -17.43
N LYS A 57 -14.19 -11.88 -17.31
CA LYS A 57 -15.07 -11.64 -18.45
C LYS A 57 -14.67 -10.37 -19.21
N LEU A 58 -14.47 -9.26 -18.51
CA LEU A 58 -14.01 -8.01 -19.11
C LEU A 58 -12.71 -8.19 -19.88
N ALA A 59 -11.72 -8.86 -19.27
CA ALA A 59 -10.43 -9.09 -19.88
C ALA A 59 -10.53 -9.92 -21.19
N LYS A 60 -11.45 -10.89 -21.24
CA LYS A 60 -11.75 -11.67 -22.46
C LYS A 60 -12.48 -10.84 -23.52
N ASP A 61 -13.53 -10.15 -23.13
CA ASP A 61 -14.37 -9.35 -24.03
C ASP A 61 -13.56 -8.23 -24.72
N GLU A 62 -12.67 -7.57 -23.95
CA GLU A 62 -11.81 -6.50 -24.45
C GLU A 62 -10.49 -7.03 -25.07
N GLN A 63 -10.26 -8.35 -25.09
CA GLN A 63 -9.02 -8.94 -25.58
C GLN A 63 -7.76 -8.35 -24.93
N VAL A 64 -7.77 -8.28 -23.61
CA VAL A 64 -6.66 -7.75 -22.81
C VAL A 64 -5.45 -8.68 -22.85
N ASP A 65 -4.28 -8.14 -23.17
CA ASP A 65 -3.03 -8.90 -23.18
C ASP A 65 -2.45 -9.14 -21.78
N PHE A 66 -2.65 -8.17 -20.86
CA PHE A 66 -2.03 -8.19 -19.53
C PHE A 66 -2.92 -7.50 -18.50
N VAL A 67 -3.08 -8.10 -17.32
CA VAL A 67 -3.86 -7.53 -16.22
C VAL A 67 -2.95 -7.24 -15.03
N CYS A 68 -2.98 -6.00 -14.52
CA CYS A 68 -2.29 -5.59 -13.32
C CYS A 68 -3.28 -5.53 -12.15
N VAL A 69 -3.15 -6.45 -11.19
CA VAL A 69 -4.01 -6.51 -10.00
C VAL A 69 -3.29 -5.82 -8.85
N THR A 70 -3.76 -4.62 -8.49
CA THR A 70 -3.06 -3.75 -7.54
C THR A 70 -3.67 -3.71 -6.13
N PRO A 71 -5.00 -3.89 -5.90
CA PRO A 71 -5.57 -3.90 -4.55
C PRO A 71 -5.43 -5.25 -3.86
N ASP A 72 -5.49 -5.24 -2.55
CA ASP A 72 -5.42 -6.40 -1.66
C ASP A 72 -6.61 -7.36 -1.80
N ASP A 73 -7.85 -6.84 -1.78
CA ASP A 73 -9.06 -7.67 -1.84
C ASP A 73 -9.10 -8.61 -3.06
N PRO A 74 -8.94 -8.15 -4.32
CA PRO A 74 -8.97 -9.05 -5.48
C PRO A 74 -7.82 -10.06 -5.47
N LEU A 75 -6.64 -9.72 -4.94
CA LEU A 75 -5.54 -10.66 -4.78
C LEU A 75 -5.91 -11.78 -3.80
N ALA A 76 -6.45 -11.43 -2.64
CA ALA A 76 -6.93 -12.41 -1.66
C ALA A 76 -8.09 -13.28 -2.17
N LEU A 77 -8.92 -12.74 -3.08
CA LEU A 77 -10.01 -13.45 -3.73
C LEU A 77 -9.57 -14.33 -4.92
N GLY A 78 -8.28 -14.38 -5.27
CA GLY A 78 -7.74 -15.22 -6.32
C GLY A 78 -7.94 -14.68 -7.74
N CYS A 79 -8.00 -13.37 -7.90
CA CYS A 79 -8.16 -12.73 -9.22
C CYS A 79 -7.03 -13.13 -10.18
N VAL A 80 -5.77 -13.18 -9.71
CA VAL A 80 -4.62 -13.60 -10.53
C VAL A 80 -4.77 -15.07 -10.93
N ASP A 81 -5.14 -15.95 -10.00
CA ASP A 81 -5.35 -17.38 -10.27
C ASP A 81 -6.43 -17.59 -11.34
N ALA A 82 -7.55 -16.86 -11.25
CA ALA A 82 -8.65 -16.93 -12.20
C ALA A 82 -8.27 -16.40 -13.59
N LEU A 83 -7.49 -15.33 -13.66
CA LEU A 83 -6.98 -14.78 -14.93
C LEU A 83 -6.01 -15.77 -15.61
N GLU A 84 -5.05 -16.31 -14.87
CA GLU A 84 -4.10 -17.27 -15.38
C GLU A 84 -4.78 -18.58 -15.83
N ALA A 85 -5.76 -19.08 -15.08
CA ALA A 85 -6.60 -20.22 -15.47
C ALA A 85 -7.41 -19.95 -16.76
N ALA A 86 -7.73 -18.69 -17.02
CA ALA A 86 -8.39 -18.25 -18.25
C ALA A 86 -7.42 -18.00 -19.42
N GLY A 87 -6.10 -18.21 -19.22
CA GLY A 87 -5.05 -17.98 -20.21
C GLY A 87 -4.66 -16.49 -20.38
N ILE A 88 -5.02 -15.63 -19.43
CA ILE A 88 -4.73 -14.20 -19.46
C ILE A 88 -3.52 -13.92 -18.57
N ALA A 89 -2.51 -13.22 -19.11
CA ALA A 89 -1.35 -12.85 -18.33
C ALA A 89 -1.70 -11.85 -17.24
N ALA A 90 -1.23 -12.08 -16.00
CA ALA A 90 -1.52 -11.22 -14.88
C ALA A 90 -0.26 -10.91 -14.04
N PHE A 91 -0.25 -9.74 -13.41
CA PHE A 91 0.73 -9.30 -12.42
C PHE A 91 0.07 -9.20 -11.05
N GLY A 92 0.64 -9.89 -10.09
CA GLY A 92 0.21 -9.98 -8.71
C GLY A 92 0.45 -11.38 -8.16
N PRO A 93 0.44 -11.57 -6.84
CA PRO A 93 0.55 -12.89 -6.23
C PRO A 93 -0.75 -13.70 -6.41
N SER A 94 -0.62 -15.03 -6.35
CA SER A 94 -1.76 -15.93 -6.20
C SER A 94 -2.49 -15.69 -4.88
N ALA A 95 -3.72 -16.19 -4.74
CA ALA A 95 -4.48 -16.10 -3.49
C ALA A 95 -3.70 -16.70 -2.31
N TYR A 96 -2.99 -17.81 -2.54
CA TYR A 96 -2.18 -18.43 -1.50
C TYR A 96 -1.02 -17.53 -1.06
N ALA A 97 -0.29 -16.95 -2.00
CA ALA A 97 0.81 -16.04 -1.72
C ALA A 97 0.32 -14.70 -1.11
N ALA A 98 -0.89 -14.25 -1.48
CA ALA A 98 -1.53 -13.06 -0.90
C ALA A 98 -1.84 -13.21 0.60
N GLN A 99 -1.77 -14.42 1.18
CA GLN A 99 -1.86 -14.63 2.62
C GLN A 99 -0.73 -13.94 3.40
N MET A 100 0.37 -13.57 2.75
CA MET A 100 1.39 -12.71 3.37
C MET A 100 0.80 -11.39 3.90
N GLU A 101 -0.29 -10.88 3.32
CA GLU A 101 -1.05 -9.72 3.79
C GLU A 101 -2.41 -10.10 4.39
N SER A 102 -3.16 -10.99 3.71
CA SER A 102 -4.54 -11.29 4.07
C SER A 102 -4.67 -12.13 5.34
N SER A 103 -3.56 -12.69 5.87
CA SER A 103 -3.48 -13.32 7.20
C SER A 103 -2.21 -12.89 7.92
N LYS A 104 -2.37 -12.06 8.94
CA LYS A 104 -1.25 -11.62 9.79
C LYS A 104 -0.63 -12.79 10.56
N ILE A 105 -1.47 -13.77 10.92
CA ILE A 105 -1.03 -14.99 11.59
C ILE A 105 -0.17 -15.84 10.65
N PHE A 106 -0.56 -15.97 9.36
CA PHE A 106 0.22 -16.70 8.38
C PHE A 106 1.62 -16.11 8.22
N SER A 107 1.71 -14.80 7.97
CA SER A 107 3.00 -14.12 7.80
C SER A 107 3.83 -14.15 9.10
N LYS A 108 3.20 -14.03 10.26
CA LYS A 108 3.89 -14.10 11.55
C LYS A 108 4.46 -15.50 11.83
N ASN A 109 3.70 -16.55 11.55
CA ASN A 109 4.16 -17.93 11.68
C ASN A 109 5.32 -18.22 10.73
N LEU A 110 5.27 -17.70 9.49
CA LEU A 110 6.39 -17.79 8.55
C LEU A 110 7.64 -17.14 9.14
N MET A 111 7.53 -15.90 9.63
CA MET A 111 8.65 -15.18 10.22
C MET A 111 9.23 -15.91 11.44
N LYS A 112 8.39 -16.40 12.34
CA LYS A 112 8.83 -17.19 13.51
C LYS A 112 9.57 -18.46 13.09
N LYS A 113 9.01 -19.23 12.13
CA LYS A 113 9.57 -20.50 11.66
C LYS A 113 10.95 -20.35 11.04
N TYR A 114 11.16 -19.25 10.30
CA TYR A 114 12.40 -19.01 9.55
C TYR A 114 13.34 -17.99 10.21
N GLY A 115 13.05 -17.58 11.43
CA GLY A 115 13.92 -16.68 12.22
C GLY A 115 14.02 -15.27 11.64
N ILE A 116 13.01 -14.80 10.89
CA ILE A 116 12.97 -13.45 10.35
C ILE A 116 12.64 -12.47 11.48
N PRO A 117 13.46 -11.40 11.69
CA PRO A 117 13.26 -10.48 12.80
C PRO A 117 11.89 -9.79 12.75
N THR A 118 11.11 -9.96 13.81
CA THR A 118 9.78 -9.35 13.98
C THR A 118 9.44 -9.26 15.47
N ALA A 119 8.33 -8.58 15.81
CA ALA A 119 7.81 -8.52 17.17
C ALA A 119 7.51 -9.90 17.74
N ALA A 120 7.82 -10.13 19.01
CA ALA A 120 7.35 -11.31 19.73
C ALA A 120 5.81 -11.28 19.79
N SER A 121 5.18 -12.43 19.62
CA SER A 121 3.72 -12.47 19.46
C SER A 121 3.11 -13.80 19.81
N GLU A 122 1.84 -13.79 20.23
CA GLU A 122 1.01 -14.98 20.40
C GLU A 122 -0.32 -14.80 19.69
N THR A 123 -0.91 -15.93 19.26
CA THR A 123 -2.14 -15.98 18.47
C THR A 123 -3.23 -16.69 19.26
N PHE A 124 -4.46 -16.15 19.20
CA PHE A 124 -5.60 -16.68 19.94
C PHE A 124 -6.83 -16.80 19.04
N GLU A 125 -7.49 -17.95 19.14
CA GLU A 125 -8.80 -18.25 18.55
C GLU A 125 -9.91 -18.20 19.61
N ASP A 126 -9.52 -18.30 20.89
CA ASP A 126 -10.40 -18.16 22.05
C ASP A 126 -10.14 -16.83 22.77
N MET A 127 -11.24 -16.11 23.06
CA MET A 127 -11.16 -14.78 23.66
C MET A 127 -10.71 -14.84 25.12
N ASP A 128 -11.16 -15.84 25.88
CA ASP A 128 -10.84 -15.95 27.30
C ASP A 128 -9.35 -16.31 27.48
N GLU A 129 -8.78 -17.14 26.56
CA GLU A 129 -7.35 -17.40 26.49
C GLU A 129 -6.56 -16.13 26.16
N ALA A 130 -7.03 -15.32 25.19
CA ALA A 130 -6.40 -14.04 24.85
C ALA A 130 -6.40 -13.07 26.03
N LEU A 131 -7.51 -12.96 26.76
CA LEU A 131 -7.63 -12.13 27.94
C LEU A 131 -6.72 -12.61 29.08
N ALA A 132 -6.67 -13.93 29.33
CA ALA A 132 -5.77 -14.52 30.33
C ALA A 132 -4.28 -14.29 30.00
N TYR A 133 -3.92 -14.37 28.70
CA TYR A 133 -2.57 -14.04 28.25
C TYR A 133 -2.23 -12.56 28.53
N LEU A 134 -3.16 -11.63 28.26
CA LEU A 134 -2.97 -10.22 28.54
C LEU A 134 -2.72 -9.95 30.04
N ASP A 135 -3.28 -10.74 30.96
CA ASP A 135 -3.03 -10.61 32.40
C ASP A 135 -1.55 -10.90 32.78
N THR A 136 -0.82 -11.56 31.92
CA THR A 136 0.62 -11.84 32.11
C THR A 136 1.53 -10.83 31.44
N GLN A 137 0.97 -9.88 30.64
CA GLN A 137 1.73 -8.94 29.83
C GLN A 137 1.74 -7.52 30.45
N LYS A 138 2.46 -6.62 29.80
CA LYS A 138 2.54 -5.19 30.17
C LYS A 138 2.29 -4.33 28.94
N ALA A 139 1.60 -3.20 29.17
CA ALA A 139 1.44 -2.17 28.15
C ALA A 139 2.72 -1.28 28.02
N PRO A 140 2.96 -0.64 26.86
CA PRO A 140 2.12 -0.75 25.66
C PRO A 140 2.25 -2.10 24.96
N ILE A 141 1.14 -2.56 24.36
CA ILE A 141 1.04 -3.83 23.65
C ILE A 141 0.19 -3.66 22.39
N VAL A 142 0.39 -4.49 21.37
CA VAL A 142 -0.34 -4.37 20.11
C VAL A 142 -1.29 -5.53 19.93
N VAL A 143 -2.57 -5.22 19.65
CA VAL A 143 -3.61 -6.20 19.34
C VAL A 143 -4.01 -6.04 17.88
N LYS A 144 -3.93 -7.13 17.09
CA LYS A 144 -4.24 -7.14 15.66
C LYS A 144 -5.31 -8.18 15.35
N ALA A 145 -6.35 -7.81 14.60
CA ALA A 145 -7.27 -8.76 13.99
C ALA A 145 -6.58 -9.48 12.82
N ASP A 146 -6.83 -10.78 12.65
CA ASP A 146 -6.29 -11.58 11.54
C ASP A 146 -7.14 -11.38 10.28
N GLY A 147 -6.57 -10.78 9.25
CA GLY A 147 -7.22 -10.54 7.97
C GLY A 147 -7.13 -9.10 7.48
N LEU A 148 -7.73 -8.87 6.30
CA LEU A 148 -7.84 -7.54 5.72
C LEU A 148 -8.83 -6.71 6.54
N ALA A 149 -8.38 -5.59 7.08
CA ALA A 149 -9.17 -4.70 7.94
C ALA A 149 -8.95 -3.21 7.59
N LEU A 150 -8.49 -2.91 6.37
CA LEU A 150 -8.29 -1.55 5.86
C LEU A 150 -7.46 -0.66 6.81
N GLY A 151 -6.42 -1.24 7.45
CA GLY A 151 -5.59 -0.54 8.43
C GLY A 151 -6.25 -0.26 9.79
N LYS A 152 -7.51 -0.65 9.99
CA LYS A 152 -8.29 -0.39 11.22
C LYS A 152 -8.24 -1.56 12.22
N GLY A 153 -7.74 -2.72 11.81
CA GLY A 153 -7.62 -3.93 12.65
C GLY A 153 -6.37 -3.97 13.53
N VAL A 154 -5.70 -2.85 13.76
CA VAL A 154 -4.50 -2.76 14.61
C VAL A 154 -4.71 -1.71 15.68
N ILE A 155 -4.58 -2.10 16.95
CA ILE A 155 -4.68 -1.22 18.11
C ILE A 155 -3.38 -1.31 18.91
N VAL A 156 -2.68 -0.17 19.03
CA VAL A 156 -1.54 0.00 19.92
C VAL A 156 -2.09 0.47 21.26
N ALA A 157 -2.33 -0.46 22.15
CA ALA A 157 -2.91 -0.21 23.46
C ALA A 157 -1.87 0.37 24.42
N GLN A 158 -2.15 1.52 24.99
CA GLN A 158 -1.29 2.19 25.97
C GLN A 158 -1.52 1.67 27.40
N THR A 159 -2.68 1.05 27.63
CA THR A 159 -3.03 0.42 28.91
C THR A 159 -3.54 -1.00 28.68
N MET A 160 -3.53 -1.82 29.72
CA MET A 160 -4.05 -3.20 29.63
C MET A 160 -5.57 -3.22 29.47
N GLU A 161 -6.28 -2.21 29.98
CA GLU A 161 -7.71 -2.01 29.78
C GLU A 161 -8.04 -1.78 28.32
N GLU A 162 -7.26 -0.93 27.64
CA GLU A 162 -7.37 -0.73 26.18
C GLU A 162 -7.11 -2.03 25.40
N ALA A 163 -6.08 -2.79 25.79
CA ALA A 163 -5.77 -4.06 25.14
C ALA A 163 -6.89 -5.08 25.25
N LYS A 164 -7.45 -5.24 26.47
CA LYS A 164 -8.58 -6.13 26.72
C LYS A 164 -9.84 -5.68 25.98
N ALA A 165 -10.12 -4.39 25.96
CA ALA A 165 -11.23 -3.82 25.20
C ALA A 165 -11.07 -4.09 23.70
N ALA A 166 -9.83 -3.99 23.16
CA ALA A 166 -9.52 -4.28 21.76
C ALA A 166 -9.80 -5.76 21.42
N VAL A 167 -9.36 -6.71 22.26
CA VAL A 167 -9.64 -8.15 22.07
C VAL A 167 -11.15 -8.40 22.04
N VAL A 168 -11.91 -7.84 22.99
CA VAL A 168 -13.37 -8.02 23.06
C VAL A 168 -14.06 -7.41 21.82
N ASP A 169 -13.68 -6.19 21.40
CA ASP A 169 -14.26 -5.52 20.23
C ASP A 169 -13.96 -6.31 18.93
N MET A 170 -12.75 -6.84 18.78
CA MET A 170 -12.37 -7.63 17.62
C MET A 170 -13.09 -8.98 17.57
N MET A 171 -13.10 -9.74 18.66
CA MET A 171 -13.59 -11.11 18.68
C MET A 171 -15.10 -11.23 18.87
N ARG A 172 -15.74 -10.35 19.66
CA ARG A 172 -17.20 -10.33 19.90
C ARG A 172 -17.95 -9.29 19.09
N GLY A 173 -17.32 -8.15 18.80
CA GLY A 173 -18.00 -6.97 18.25
C GLY A 173 -18.48 -7.12 16.81
N GLY A 174 -18.10 -8.19 16.11
CA GLY A 174 -18.49 -8.40 14.70
C GLY A 174 -17.99 -7.33 13.71
N ARG A 175 -17.28 -6.32 14.21
CA ARG A 175 -16.80 -5.17 13.44
C ARG A 175 -15.89 -5.56 12.28
N PHE A 176 -15.14 -6.63 12.44
CA PHE A 176 -14.19 -7.15 11.44
C PHE A 176 -14.68 -8.45 10.78
N GLY A 177 -15.92 -8.86 11.01
CA GLY A 177 -16.48 -10.09 10.44
C GLY A 177 -15.58 -11.31 10.73
N LYS A 178 -15.29 -12.09 9.70
CA LYS A 178 -14.40 -13.27 9.82
C LYS A 178 -12.95 -12.90 10.23
N SER A 179 -12.47 -11.71 9.90
CA SER A 179 -11.13 -11.25 10.27
C SER A 179 -10.96 -11.03 11.77
N GLY A 180 -12.04 -10.81 12.52
CA GLY A 180 -12.02 -10.66 13.97
C GLY A 180 -12.07 -11.97 14.75
N ALA A 181 -12.30 -13.11 14.08
CA ALA A 181 -12.41 -14.42 14.74
C ALA A 181 -11.11 -14.88 15.42
N ARG A 182 -9.97 -14.35 14.98
CA ARG A 182 -8.65 -14.62 15.53
C ARG A 182 -7.93 -13.29 15.79
N VAL A 183 -7.17 -13.27 16.87
CA VAL A 183 -6.34 -12.10 17.21
C VAL A 183 -4.88 -12.47 17.38
N LEU A 184 -4.02 -11.57 17.01
CA LEU A 184 -2.58 -11.60 17.23
C LEU A 184 -2.24 -10.54 18.26
N ILE A 185 -1.57 -10.93 19.35
CA ILE A 185 -1.07 -10.02 20.38
C ILE A 185 0.44 -9.95 20.25
N GLU A 186 0.99 -8.74 20.11
CA GLU A 186 2.42 -8.51 19.85
C GLU A 186 3.03 -7.55 20.87
N GLU A 187 4.32 -7.72 21.15
CA GLU A 187 5.11 -6.68 21.83
C GLU A 187 5.03 -5.37 21.04
N CYS A 188 4.95 -4.26 21.74
CA CYS A 188 5.04 -2.94 21.10
C CYS A 188 6.50 -2.63 20.78
N MET A 189 6.84 -2.57 19.50
CA MET A 189 8.17 -2.16 19.05
C MET A 189 8.30 -0.63 19.09
N PHE A 190 9.49 -0.15 19.47
CA PHE A 190 9.83 1.26 19.47
C PHE A 190 10.91 1.56 18.44
N GLY A 191 10.74 2.64 17.68
CA GLY A 191 11.65 3.03 16.64
C GLY A 191 11.02 3.96 15.62
N ARG A 192 11.59 3.99 14.43
CA ARG A 192 11.05 4.73 13.28
C ARG A 192 10.64 3.76 12.18
N GLU A 193 9.46 3.97 11.62
CA GLU A 193 8.97 3.14 10.55
C GLU A 193 9.57 3.55 9.21
N VAL A 194 9.91 2.53 8.39
CA VAL A 194 10.35 2.68 7.00
C VAL A 194 9.67 1.58 6.18
N THR A 195 9.21 1.94 5.01
CA THR A 195 8.58 1.01 4.07
C THR A 195 9.51 0.73 2.90
N VAL A 196 9.64 -0.54 2.53
CA VAL A 196 10.31 -0.94 1.31
C VAL A 196 9.40 -1.79 0.46
N LEU A 197 9.01 -1.25 -0.69
CA LEU A 197 8.36 -2.03 -1.74
C LEU A 197 9.43 -2.83 -2.48
N CYS A 198 9.14 -4.08 -2.82
CA CYS A 198 10.07 -4.94 -3.54
C CYS A 198 9.37 -5.59 -4.73
N PHE A 199 9.94 -5.51 -5.92
CA PHE A 199 9.58 -6.42 -7.00
C PHE A 199 10.07 -7.82 -6.64
N CYS A 200 9.21 -8.80 -6.81
CA CYS A 200 9.51 -10.19 -6.50
C CYS A 200 8.97 -11.11 -7.59
N ASP A 201 9.80 -12.02 -8.11
CA ASP A 201 9.40 -12.99 -9.13
C ASP A 201 9.44 -14.45 -8.64
N GLY A 202 9.66 -14.64 -7.33
CA GLY A 202 9.80 -15.94 -6.70
C GLY A 202 11.22 -16.51 -6.72
N LYS A 203 12.12 -15.97 -7.54
CA LYS A 203 13.56 -16.31 -7.58
C LYS A 203 14.42 -15.15 -7.11
N THR A 204 14.00 -13.94 -7.45
CA THR A 204 14.71 -12.70 -7.22
C THR A 204 13.80 -11.71 -6.50
N ILE A 205 14.36 -10.97 -5.55
CA ILE A 205 13.70 -9.87 -4.86
C ILE A 205 14.53 -8.60 -5.05
N VAL A 206 13.92 -7.55 -5.65
CA VAL A 206 14.58 -6.29 -5.95
C VAL A 206 13.87 -5.15 -5.22
N PRO A 207 14.52 -4.53 -4.22
CA PRO A 207 13.93 -3.43 -3.48
C PRO A 207 13.86 -2.15 -4.32
N MET A 208 12.75 -1.43 -4.17
CA MET A 208 12.57 -0.07 -4.66
C MET A 208 13.21 0.96 -3.71
N ARG A 209 13.13 2.24 -4.05
CA ARG A 209 13.51 3.33 -3.13
C ARG A 209 12.67 3.22 -1.85
N ALA A 210 13.34 3.16 -0.71
CA ALA A 210 12.66 3.10 0.59
C ALA A 210 11.85 4.38 0.83
N SER A 211 10.66 4.24 1.39
CA SER A 211 9.74 5.34 1.66
C SER A 211 9.37 5.43 3.14
N GLN A 212 8.80 6.53 3.54
CA GLN A 212 8.15 6.69 4.83
C GLN A 212 6.73 7.22 4.60
N ASP A 213 5.74 6.57 5.20
CA ASP A 213 4.37 7.02 5.24
C ASP A 213 4.02 7.68 6.59
N HIS A 214 2.88 8.36 6.63
CA HIS A 214 2.36 9.00 7.82
C HIS A 214 0.94 8.51 8.07
N LYS A 215 0.81 7.52 8.96
CA LYS A 215 -0.45 6.77 9.16
C LYS A 215 -1.50 7.52 9.98
N ARG A 216 -1.08 8.40 10.90
CA ARG A 216 -2.01 9.16 11.76
C ARG A 216 -2.63 10.32 11.00
N VAL A 217 -3.92 10.59 11.29
CA VAL A 217 -4.70 11.60 10.55
C VAL A 217 -4.26 13.04 10.82
N PHE A 218 -3.77 13.36 12.04
CA PHE A 218 -3.39 14.72 12.44
C PHE A 218 -1.88 14.88 12.61
N ASP A 219 -1.44 16.14 12.53
CA ASP A 219 -0.06 16.54 12.78
C ASP A 219 0.45 16.03 14.12
N GLY A 220 1.76 15.79 14.20
CA GLY A 220 2.43 15.25 15.38
C GLY A 220 2.07 13.79 15.66
N ASP A 221 1.66 13.04 14.63
CA ASP A 221 1.25 11.63 14.71
C ASP A 221 0.14 11.40 15.73
N ARG A 222 -0.90 12.23 15.70
CA ARG A 222 -2.06 12.19 16.58
C ARG A 222 -3.33 11.72 15.86
N GLY A 223 -4.32 11.31 16.65
CA GLY A 223 -5.61 10.82 16.14
C GLY A 223 -5.56 9.35 15.68
N PRO A 224 -6.62 8.86 15.02
CA PRO A 224 -6.72 7.49 14.55
C PRO A 224 -5.75 7.19 13.40
N ASN A 225 -5.44 5.90 13.21
CA ASN A 225 -4.75 5.41 12.03
C ASN A 225 -5.64 5.57 10.79
N THR A 226 -4.99 5.78 9.66
CA THR A 226 -5.60 5.93 8.33
C THR A 226 -4.94 4.98 7.33
N GLY A 227 -5.31 5.04 6.08
CA GLY A 227 -4.57 4.40 4.99
C GLY A 227 -3.26 5.11 4.62
N GLY A 228 -2.90 6.21 5.29
CA GLY A 228 -1.75 7.08 5.01
C GLY A 228 -2.19 8.48 4.58
N MET A 229 -1.60 9.49 5.21
CA MET A 229 -1.86 10.91 4.96
C MET A 229 -0.78 11.58 4.12
N GLY A 230 0.23 10.83 3.74
CA GLY A 230 1.32 11.25 2.87
C GLY A 230 2.52 10.32 3.00
N ALA A 231 3.37 10.35 1.98
CA ALA A 231 4.60 9.59 1.96
C ALA A 231 5.69 10.34 1.21
N PHE A 232 6.92 9.98 1.45
CA PHE A 232 8.07 10.48 0.69
C PHE A 232 9.10 9.38 0.45
N ALA A 233 9.91 9.56 -0.59
CA ALA A 233 11.02 8.70 -0.97
C ALA A 233 12.15 9.53 -1.61
N PRO A 234 13.45 9.13 -1.43
CA PRO A 234 13.89 8.07 -0.54
C PRO A 234 13.84 8.48 0.93
N SER A 235 13.69 7.50 1.82
CA SER A 235 13.83 7.74 3.27
C SER A 235 15.29 8.01 3.63
N PRO A 236 15.62 9.13 4.30
CA PRO A 236 16.98 9.41 4.76
C PRO A 236 17.44 8.46 5.88
N LEU A 237 16.51 7.79 6.54
CA LEU A 237 16.84 6.76 7.54
C LEU A 237 17.38 5.48 6.90
N TYR A 238 17.20 5.32 5.60
CA TYR A 238 17.54 4.11 4.88
C TYR A 238 18.96 4.20 4.32
N THR A 239 19.96 3.95 5.19
CA THR A 239 21.40 3.97 4.83
C THR A 239 21.79 2.74 4.00
N ALA A 240 22.96 2.79 3.34
CA ALA A 240 23.53 1.65 2.62
C ALA A 240 23.76 0.43 3.54
N GLU A 241 24.19 0.66 4.78
CA GLU A 241 24.37 -0.39 5.79
C GLU A 241 23.03 -1.07 6.12
N LEU A 242 21.98 -0.26 6.37
CA LEU A 242 20.63 -0.78 6.62
C LEU A 242 20.08 -1.54 5.41
N ALA A 243 20.39 -1.08 4.19
CA ALA A 243 20.02 -1.77 2.96
C ALA A 243 20.62 -3.18 2.88
N THR A 244 21.91 -3.31 3.20
CA THR A 244 22.61 -4.60 3.22
C THR A 244 22.03 -5.52 4.30
N ARG A 245 21.95 -5.06 5.54
CA ARG A 245 21.40 -5.86 6.65
C ARG A 245 19.97 -6.34 6.35
N ARG A 246 19.13 -5.48 5.82
CA ARG A 246 17.75 -5.86 5.44
C ARG A 246 17.74 -6.93 4.35
N MET A 247 18.61 -6.85 3.34
CA MET A 247 18.70 -7.89 2.31
C MET A 247 19.05 -9.24 2.93
N GLU A 248 20.04 -9.27 3.78
CA GLU A 248 20.59 -10.50 4.39
C GLU A 248 19.67 -11.05 5.49
N GLU A 249 19.11 -10.19 6.35
CA GLU A 249 18.38 -10.62 7.56
C GLU A 249 16.87 -10.77 7.31
N ILE A 250 16.30 -10.10 6.28
CA ILE A 250 14.85 -10.05 6.07
C ILE A 250 14.45 -10.46 4.66
N LEU A 251 14.88 -9.74 3.59
CA LEU A 251 14.31 -9.94 2.26
C LEU A 251 14.67 -11.30 1.65
N VAL A 252 15.96 -11.67 1.67
CA VAL A 252 16.40 -12.97 1.16
C VAL A 252 15.84 -14.11 2.01
N PRO A 253 15.88 -14.07 3.35
CA PRO A 253 15.20 -15.07 4.18
C PRO A 253 13.69 -15.17 3.93
N THR A 254 13.00 -14.04 3.70
CA THR A 254 11.55 -14.06 3.38
C THR A 254 11.29 -14.78 2.07
N LEU A 255 12.05 -14.47 1.01
CA LEU A 255 11.92 -15.15 -0.28
C LEU A 255 12.20 -16.65 -0.15
N GLN A 256 13.26 -17.02 0.57
CA GLN A 256 13.62 -18.43 0.83
C GLN A 256 12.54 -19.17 1.64
N ALA A 257 11.98 -18.50 2.66
CA ALA A 257 10.89 -19.04 3.47
C ALA A 257 9.63 -19.34 2.63
N MET A 258 9.21 -18.40 1.78
CA MET A 258 8.08 -18.60 0.88
C MET A 258 8.30 -19.80 -0.05
N ASN A 259 9.48 -19.91 -0.64
CA ASN A 259 9.82 -21.05 -1.51
C ASN A 259 9.88 -22.36 -0.73
N ALA A 260 10.41 -22.38 0.50
CA ALA A 260 10.48 -23.57 1.36
C ALA A 260 9.08 -24.04 1.81
N GLU A 261 8.11 -23.13 1.94
CA GLU A 261 6.70 -23.46 2.18
C GLU A 261 5.93 -23.85 0.89
N GLY A 262 6.65 -23.92 -0.25
CA GLY A 262 6.09 -24.43 -1.50
C GLY A 262 5.25 -23.44 -2.30
N PHE A 263 5.35 -22.12 -2.03
CA PHE A 263 4.66 -21.13 -2.83
C PHE A 263 5.58 -20.08 -3.42
N THR A 264 5.26 -19.68 -4.64
CA THR A 264 6.00 -18.65 -5.39
C THR A 264 5.26 -17.33 -5.27
N PHE A 265 5.93 -16.30 -4.73
CA PHE A 265 5.39 -14.95 -4.69
C PHE A 265 5.84 -14.18 -5.94
N LYS A 266 4.88 -13.72 -6.76
CA LYS A 266 5.12 -12.85 -7.91
C LYS A 266 4.33 -11.55 -7.75
N GLY A 267 4.99 -10.41 -7.88
CA GLY A 267 4.33 -9.11 -7.71
C GLY A 267 5.15 -8.13 -6.90
N VAL A 268 4.49 -7.30 -6.12
CA VAL A 268 5.12 -6.37 -5.19
C VAL A 268 4.93 -6.87 -3.77
N LEU A 269 6.03 -7.17 -3.09
CA LEU A 269 6.06 -7.40 -1.65
C LEU A 269 6.37 -6.07 -0.95
N TYR A 270 5.42 -5.57 -0.18
CA TYR A 270 5.60 -4.44 0.72
C TYR A 270 6.14 -4.96 2.04
N VAL A 271 7.24 -4.41 2.51
CA VAL A 271 7.86 -4.75 3.79
C VAL A 271 7.88 -3.52 4.68
N GLY A 272 7.01 -3.51 5.68
CA GLY A 272 7.00 -2.50 6.74
C GLY A 272 8.04 -2.84 7.81
N LEU A 273 8.97 -1.94 8.06
CA LEU A 273 10.07 -2.13 9.01
C LEU A 273 9.96 -1.13 10.16
N MET A 274 10.20 -1.60 11.38
CA MET A 274 10.54 -0.78 12.53
C MET A 274 12.05 -0.79 12.71
N LEU A 275 12.68 0.37 12.64
CA LEU A 275 14.11 0.55 12.93
C LEU A 275 14.29 0.68 14.44
N THR A 276 14.52 -0.44 15.10
CA THR A 276 14.74 -0.52 16.56
C THR A 276 16.21 -0.39 16.92
N GLU A 277 16.52 -0.18 18.20
CA GLU A 277 17.91 -0.20 18.70
C GLU A 277 18.63 -1.56 18.47
N GLN A 278 17.85 -2.64 18.34
CA GLN A 278 18.37 -3.99 18.06
C GLN A 278 18.56 -4.27 16.57
N GLY A 279 18.14 -3.35 15.70
CA GLY A 279 18.16 -3.49 14.25
C GLY A 279 16.74 -3.44 13.63
N PRO A 280 16.63 -3.64 12.31
CA PRO A 280 15.35 -3.64 11.62
C PRO A 280 14.52 -4.88 11.98
N LYS A 281 13.24 -4.67 12.33
CA LYS A 281 12.27 -5.75 12.55
C LYS A 281 11.06 -5.54 11.64
N VAL A 282 10.52 -6.62 11.09
CA VAL A 282 9.30 -6.56 10.27
C VAL A 282 8.08 -6.26 11.15
N VAL A 283 7.36 -5.21 10.78
CA VAL A 283 6.06 -4.83 11.38
C VAL A 283 4.94 -5.65 10.71
N GLU A 284 4.97 -5.66 9.37
CA GLU A 284 3.99 -6.35 8.54
C GLU A 284 4.50 -6.53 7.11
N TYR A 285 3.91 -7.49 6.40
CA TYR A 285 3.99 -7.58 4.95
C TYR A 285 2.65 -7.15 4.34
N ASN A 286 2.70 -6.53 3.14
CA ASN A 286 1.55 -6.45 2.27
C ASN A 286 1.92 -7.03 0.90
N ALA A 287 0.94 -7.60 0.21
CA ALA A 287 1.14 -8.40 -1.00
C ALA A 287 0.92 -7.58 -2.29
N ARG A 288 1.13 -6.27 -2.23
CA ARG A 288 0.79 -5.32 -3.29
C ARG A 288 1.54 -4.00 -3.16
N PHE A 289 1.39 -3.13 -4.15
CA PHE A 289 1.82 -1.74 -4.07
C PHE A 289 1.20 -1.02 -2.86
N GLY A 290 1.97 -0.15 -2.19
CA GLY A 290 1.49 0.69 -1.09
C GLY A 290 0.63 1.86 -1.57
N ASP A 291 -0.14 2.46 -0.68
CA ASP A 291 -0.92 3.66 -0.93
C ASP A 291 -0.97 4.52 0.35
N PRO A 292 -0.19 5.64 0.45
CA PRO A 292 0.29 6.47 -0.66
C PRO A 292 1.75 6.27 -1.08
N GLU A 293 2.46 5.24 -0.65
CA GLU A 293 3.89 5.08 -0.96
C GLU A 293 4.16 5.01 -2.46
N THR A 294 3.30 4.34 -3.22
CA THR A 294 3.43 4.20 -4.68
C THR A 294 3.45 5.56 -5.37
N GLN A 295 2.65 6.52 -4.89
CA GLN A 295 2.58 7.88 -5.42
C GLN A 295 3.87 8.68 -5.20
N ALA A 296 4.72 8.27 -4.24
CA ALA A 296 6.03 8.87 -4.01
C ALA A 296 7.17 8.05 -4.67
N VAL A 297 7.04 6.73 -4.77
CA VAL A 297 8.11 5.84 -5.26
C VAL A 297 8.11 5.73 -6.79
N LEU A 298 6.96 5.50 -7.44
CA LEU A 298 6.91 5.30 -8.90
C LEU A 298 7.36 6.50 -9.73
N PRO A 299 7.14 7.77 -9.34
CA PRO A 299 7.70 8.92 -10.07
C PRO A 299 9.23 8.91 -10.16
N LEU A 300 9.89 8.24 -9.23
CA LEU A 300 11.35 8.08 -9.19
C LEU A 300 11.85 6.92 -10.04
N LEU A 301 10.98 6.01 -10.51
CA LEU A 301 11.37 4.92 -11.38
C LEU A 301 11.72 5.44 -12.77
N ASP A 302 12.95 5.16 -13.24
CA ASP A 302 13.43 5.51 -14.58
C ASP A 302 13.24 4.37 -15.59
N SER A 303 13.26 3.11 -15.13
CA SER A 303 13.00 1.95 -15.96
C SER A 303 11.51 1.80 -16.30
N ASP A 304 11.23 1.09 -17.39
CA ASP A 304 9.87 0.80 -17.85
C ASP A 304 9.14 -0.16 -16.90
N LEU A 305 8.03 0.31 -16.31
CA LEU A 305 7.25 -0.49 -15.35
C LEU A 305 6.59 -1.72 -16.01
N MET A 306 6.15 -1.61 -17.28
CA MET A 306 5.54 -2.73 -17.97
C MET A 306 6.56 -3.85 -18.21
N GLU A 307 7.79 -3.51 -18.63
CA GLU A 307 8.89 -4.45 -18.79
C GLU A 307 9.20 -5.18 -17.47
N ILE A 308 9.24 -4.44 -16.37
CA ILE A 308 9.46 -5.02 -15.02
C ILE A 308 8.32 -5.98 -14.66
N MET A 309 7.06 -5.60 -14.89
CA MET A 309 5.91 -6.47 -14.59
C MET A 309 5.92 -7.75 -15.41
N MET A 310 6.31 -7.67 -16.69
CA MET A 310 6.49 -8.85 -17.54
C MET A 310 7.61 -9.75 -17.03
N ALA A 311 8.76 -9.16 -16.69
CA ALA A 311 9.90 -9.91 -16.15
C ALA A 311 9.58 -10.60 -14.82
N VAL A 312 8.81 -9.95 -13.94
CA VAL A 312 8.31 -10.56 -12.69
C VAL A 312 7.46 -11.79 -12.99
N ARG A 313 6.49 -11.67 -13.91
CA ARG A 313 5.63 -12.78 -14.29
C ARG A 313 6.42 -13.94 -14.86
N GLU A 314 7.41 -13.66 -15.72
CA GLU A 314 8.23 -14.62 -16.45
C GLU A 314 9.43 -15.14 -15.63
N GLN A 315 9.61 -14.67 -14.39
CA GLN A 315 10.75 -15.01 -13.51
C GLN A 315 12.12 -14.69 -14.11
N ARG A 316 12.22 -13.51 -14.75
CA ARG A 316 13.42 -12.95 -15.40
C ARG A 316 13.88 -11.64 -14.74
N LEU A 317 13.39 -11.34 -13.53
CA LEU A 317 13.70 -10.08 -12.85
C LEU A 317 15.22 -9.85 -12.66
N SER A 318 15.99 -10.92 -12.50
CA SER A 318 17.45 -10.88 -12.41
C SER A 318 18.17 -10.44 -13.69
N GLU A 319 17.48 -10.42 -14.84
CA GLU A 319 18.04 -9.98 -16.12
C GLU A 319 17.93 -8.47 -16.32
N LEU A 320 17.14 -7.78 -15.48
CA LEU A 320 16.89 -6.34 -15.62
C LEU A 320 17.83 -5.50 -14.75
N ASP A 321 18.32 -4.41 -15.34
CA ASP A 321 18.96 -3.30 -14.63
C ASP A 321 17.91 -2.23 -14.31
N ILE A 322 17.29 -2.33 -13.12
CA ILE A 322 16.23 -1.41 -12.70
C ILE A 322 16.84 -0.11 -12.17
N ARG A 323 16.61 0.97 -12.91
CA ARG A 323 17.18 2.30 -12.65
C ARG A 323 16.18 3.25 -12.03
N TRP A 324 16.70 4.12 -11.19
CA TRP A 324 15.96 5.12 -10.43
C TRP A 324 16.57 6.50 -10.63
N LYS A 325 15.71 7.52 -10.76
CA LYS A 325 16.13 8.93 -10.78
C LYS A 325 16.88 9.28 -9.49
N ASN A 326 17.89 10.15 -9.60
CA ASN A 326 18.60 10.67 -8.43
C ASN A 326 17.89 11.92 -7.90
N GLN A 327 16.64 11.75 -7.50
CA GLN A 327 15.75 12.79 -6.97
C GLN A 327 15.01 12.24 -5.75
N ALA A 328 14.31 13.12 -5.05
CA ALA A 328 13.34 12.80 -4.03
C ALA A 328 11.92 13.11 -4.54
N ALA A 329 10.93 12.48 -3.96
CA ALA A 329 9.52 12.75 -4.20
C ALA A 329 8.74 12.75 -2.87
N ALA A 330 7.75 13.62 -2.77
CA ALA A 330 6.84 13.66 -1.64
C ALA A 330 5.39 13.76 -2.13
N CYS A 331 4.53 12.94 -1.55
CA CYS A 331 3.09 12.89 -1.79
C CYS A 331 2.35 13.42 -0.57
N ILE A 332 1.54 14.46 -0.74
CA ILE A 332 0.64 15.00 0.28
C ILE A 332 -0.79 14.54 -0.03
N VAL A 333 -1.43 13.86 0.92
CA VAL A 333 -2.80 13.39 0.75
C VAL A 333 -3.79 14.45 1.21
N LEU A 334 -4.73 14.79 0.33
CA LEU A 334 -5.88 15.63 0.63
C LEU A 334 -7.08 14.71 0.88
N ALA A 335 -7.65 14.81 2.07
CA ALA A 335 -8.74 13.96 2.53
C ALA A 335 -10.02 14.78 2.79
N SER A 336 -11.16 14.11 2.73
CA SER A 336 -12.44 14.68 3.15
C SER A 336 -12.46 14.92 4.65
N GLY A 337 -13.07 16.04 5.07
CA GLY A 337 -13.25 16.34 6.49
C GLY A 337 -14.04 15.24 7.20
N GLY A 338 -13.51 14.81 8.34
CA GLY A 338 -14.04 13.67 9.10
C GLY A 338 -13.36 12.32 8.85
N TYR A 339 -12.59 12.17 7.74
CA TYR A 339 -11.81 10.95 7.49
C TYR A 339 -10.79 10.70 8.64
N PRO A 340 -10.58 9.44 9.10
CA PRO A 340 -11.08 8.15 8.60
C PRO A 340 -12.46 7.74 9.15
N GLY A 341 -13.15 8.63 9.84
CA GLY A 341 -14.53 8.45 10.29
C GLY A 341 -15.55 8.75 9.18
N ALA A 342 -16.73 9.23 9.57
CA ALA A 342 -17.76 9.65 8.64
C ALA A 342 -17.37 10.95 7.93
N TYR A 343 -17.61 11.01 6.61
CA TYR A 343 -17.36 12.19 5.79
C TYR A 343 -18.46 12.36 4.73
N GLU A 344 -18.62 13.59 4.27
CA GLU A 344 -19.52 13.91 3.16
C GLU A 344 -18.77 13.83 1.82
N SER A 345 -19.48 13.43 0.77
CA SER A 345 -19.00 13.37 -0.60
C SER A 345 -19.76 14.36 -1.51
N GLY A 346 -19.27 14.55 -2.75
CA GLY A 346 -19.92 15.41 -3.73
C GLY A 346 -19.50 16.88 -3.65
N LYS A 347 -18.44 17.19 -2.90
CA LYS A 347 -17.88 18.56 -2.84
C LYS A 347 -17.05 18.84 -4.08
N THR A 348 -17.29 19.97 -4.76
CA THR A 348 -16.55 20.38 -5.97
C THR A 348 -15.08 20.61 -5.63
N ILE A 349 -14.20 20.08 -6.48
CA ILE A 349 -12.75 20.22 -6.37
C ILE A 349 -12.28 21.26 -7.37
N THR A 350 -11.57 22.27 -6.90
CA THR A 350 -10.95 23.34 -7.71
C THR A 350 -9.43 23.34 -7.57
N GLY A 351 -8.74 24.06 -8.46
CA GLY A 351 -7.27 24.23 -8.35
C GLY A 351 -6.43 23.08 -8.89
N LEU A 352 -7.03 22.07 -9.51
CA LEU A 352 -6.29 20.91 -10.06
C LEU A 352 -5.34 21.32 -11.18
N GLN A 353 -5.76 22.25 -12.04
CA GLN A 353 -4.94 22.74 -13.15
C GLN A 353 -3.77 23.58 -12.65
N GLU A 354 -4.00 24.43 -11.68
CA GLU A 354 -2.98 25.27 -11.03
C GLU A 354 -1.93 24.41 -10.34
N ALA A 355 -2.33 23.36 -9.64
CA ALA A 355 -1.41 22.41 -9.03
C ALA A 355 -0.55 21.68 -10.08
N ALA A 356 -1.16 21.26 -11.20
CA ALA A 356 -0.43 20.63 -12.31
C ALA A 356 0.55 21.62 -13.00
N GLN A 357 0.13 22.87 -13.19
CA GLN A 357 1.00 23.94 -13.73
C GLN A 357 2.17 24.28 -12.81
N ALA A 358 2.02 24.08 -11.51
CA ALA A 358 3.13 24.16 -10.54
C ALA A 358 4.09 22.96 -10.61
N GLY A 359 3.91 22.02 -11.56
CA GLY A 359 4.77 20.88 -11.78
C GLY A 359 4.46 19.66 -10.92
N ALA A 360 3.32 19.65 -10.21
CA ALA A 360 2.93 18.51 -9.41
C ALA A 360 2.19 17.44 -10.23
N LEU A 361 2.40 16.18 -9.83
CA LEU A 361 1.59 15.04 -10.25
C LEU A 361 0.39 14.94 -9.30
N VAL A 362 -0.83 15.10 -9.82
CA VAL A 362 -2.05 15.02 -9.02
C VAL A 362 -2.71 13.66 -9.25
N TYR A 363 -2.61 12.80 -8.25
CA TYR A 363 -3.22 11.46 -8.28
C TYR A 363 -4.63 11.52 -7.69
N HIS A 364 -5.62 11.19 -8.51
CA HIS A 364 -7.00 11.05 -8.05
C HIS A 364 -7.18 9.71 -7.32
N ALA A 365 -7.83 9.77 -6.16
CA ALA A 365 -8.27 8.60 -5.40
C ALA A 365 -9.81 8.62 -5.34
N GLY A 366 -10.40 9.06 -4.23
CA GLY A 366 -11.84 9.17 -4.08
C GLY A 366 -12.44 10.34 -4.83
N THR A 367 -12.46 10.30 -6.14
CA THR A 367 -13.04 11.35 -7.00
C THR A 367 -14.00 10.79 -8.05
N LYS A 368 -15.01 11.57 -8.44
CA LYS A 368 -15.89 11.27 -9.56
C LYS A 368 -16.20 12.53 -10.37
N ARG A 369 -16.76 12.38 -11.56
CA ARG A 369 -17.30 13.48 -12.35
C ARG A 369 -18.73 13.82 -11.92
N SER A 370 -19.04 15.11 -11.91
CA SER A 370 -20.40 15.66 -11.81
C SER A 370 -20.53 16.76 -12.85
N GLY A 371 -21.10 16.42 -14.02
CA GLY A 371 -20.98 17.27 -15.20
C GLY A 371 -19.53 17.44 -15.63
N GLU A 372 -19.09 18.68 -15.76
CA GLU A 372 -17.72 19.03 -16.11
C GLU A 372 -16.77 19.07 -14.88
N ASP A 373 -17.33 19.11 -13.67
CA ASP A 373 -16.58 19.24 -12.44
C ASP A 373 -16.05 17.90 -11.93
N PHE A 374 -14.91 17.94 -11.23
CA PHE A 374 -14.48 16.88 -10.33
C PHE A 374 -15.08 17.11 -8.95
N VAL A 375 -15.58 16.05 -8.33
CA VAL A 375 -16.13 16.11 -6.97
C VAL A 375 -15.57 14.99 -6.10
N THR A 376 -15.56 15.21 -4.79
CA THR A 376 -15.13 14.20 -3.81
C THR A 376 -16.06 12.98 -3.82
N ALA A 377 -15.49 11.78 -3.67
CA ALA A 377 -16.23 10.52 -3.66
C ALA A 377 -15.63 9.48 -2.69
N GLY A 378 -14.70 9.90 -1.83
CA GLY A 378 -14.02 9.02 -0.89
C GLY A 378 -13.35 9.77 0.26
N GLY A 379 -12.78 9.03 1.22
CA GLY A 379 -12.09 9.60 2.36
C GLY A 379 -10.77 10.26 1.97
N ARG A 380 -9.83 9.52 1.34
CA ARG A 380 -8.68 10.10 0.67
C ARG A 380 -9.12 10.49 -0.74
N VAL A 381 -8.98 11.76 -1.09
CA VAL A 381 -9.53 12.35 -2.32
C VAL A 381 -8.46 12.46 -3.39
N LEU A 382 -7.31 13.05 -3.03
CA LEU A 382 -6.19 13.30 -3.94
C LEU A 382 -4.86 13.01 -3.24
N GLY A 383 -3.85 12.61 -4.01
CA GLY A 383 -2.44 12.65 -3.64
C GLY A 383 -1.72 13.66 -4.52
N VAL A 384 -1.09 14.65 -3.94
CA VAL A 384 -0.33 15.68 -4.66
C VAL A 384 1.15 15.41 -4.47
N THR A 385 1.82 15.02 -5.57
CA THR A 385 3.22 14.62 -5.53
C THR A 385 4.08 15.61 -6.31
N ALA A 386 5.20 16.00 -5.72
CA ALA A 386 6.24 16.73 -6.42
C ALA A 386 7.61 16.05 -6.26
N LEU A 387 8.47 16.26 -7.25
CA LEU A 387 9.86 15.83 -7.23
C LEU A 387 10.76 17.03 -6.88
N GLY A 388 11.94 16.74 -6.36
CA GLY A 388 12.99 17.73 -6.09
C GLY A 388 14.35 17.05 -6.05
N ASP A 389 15.43 17.80 -6.20
CA ASP A 389 16.78 17.26 -6.08
C ASP A 389 17.10 16.89 -4.62
N THR A 390 16.38 17.48 -3.68
CA THR A 390 16.41 17.16 -2.25
C THR A 390 15.00 16.82 -1.73
N LEU A 391 14.93 16.09 -0.63
CA LEU A 391 13.65 15.82 0.05
C LEU A 391 12.96 17.12 0.46
N LYS A 392 13.71 18.10 0.94
CA LYS A 392 13.18 19.41 1.34
C LYS A 392 12.49 20.15 0.19
N GLU A 393 13.09 20.13 -0.99
CA GLU A 393 12.52 20.72 -2.20
C GLU A 393 11.26 19.96 -2.64
N ALA A 394 11.31 18.62 -2.67
CA ALA A 394 10.15 17.79 -3.03
C ALA A 394 8.96 18.07 -2.10
N VAL A 395 9.18 18.08 -0.77
CA VAL A 395 8.15 18.39 0.24
C VAL A 395 7.61 19.80 0.07
N GLY A 396 8.50 20.80 -0.07
CA GLY A 396 8.09 22.21 -0.25
C GLY A 396 7.24 22.40 -1.50
N SER A 397 7.67 21.82 -2.63
CA SER A 397 6.93 21.87 -3.90
C SER A 397 5.59 21.16 -3.84
N ALA A 398 5.53 19.98 -3.18
CA ALA A 398 4.28 19.24 -3.01
C ALA A 398 3.25 20.04 -2.19
N TYR A 399 3.67 20.68 -1.09
CA TYR A 399 2.80 21.56 -0.30
C TYR A 399 2.37 22.81 -1.07
N ALA A 400 3.29 23.47 -1.78
CA ALA A 400 2.96 24.65 -2.59
C ALA A 400 1.90 24.32 -3.66
N ALA A 401 2.01 23.16 -4.30
CA ALA A 401 1.01 22.69 -5.25
C ALA A 401 -0.31 22.29 -4.57
N ALA A 402 -0.25 21.57 -3.43
CA ALA A 402 -1.43 21.14 -2.70
C ALA A 402 -2.30 22.31 -2.20
N GLN A 403 -1.67 23.44 -1.84
CA GLN A 403 -2.36 24.66 -1.41
C GLN A 403 -3.24 25.31 -2.50
N ASN A 404 -3.01 25.01 -3.78
CA ASN A 404 -3.87 25.49 -4.86
C ASN A 404 -5.21 24.73 -4.91
N ILE A 405 -5.26 23.52 -4.36
CA ILE A 405 -6.43 22.65 -4.45
C ILE A 405 -7.36 22.90 -3.28
N TYR A 406 -8.63 23.11 -3.60
CA TYR A 406 -9.65 23.34 -2.59
C TYR A 406 -10.92 22.53 -2.87
N PHE A 407 -11.50 22.02 -1.80
CA PHE A 407 -12.89 21.56 -1.69
C PHE A 407 -13.36 21.73 -0.25
N ASP A 408 -14.67 21.89 -0.06
CA ASP A 408 -15.22 22.13 1.29
C ASP A 408 -14.89 20.98 2.24
N GLY A 409 -14.30 21.31 3.39
CA GLY A 409 -13.84 20.37 4.38
C GLY A 409 -12.52 19.67 4.03
N VAL A 410 -11.72 20.20 3.09
CA VAL A 410 -10.40 19.62 2.78
C VAL A 410 -9.51 19.54 4.01
N HIS A 411 -8.94 18.37 4.25
CA HIS A 411 -7.98 18.10 5.31
C HIS A 411 -6.69 17.52 4.75
N MET A 412 -5.55 18.05 5.18
CA MET A 412 -4.21 17.49 4.93
C MET A 412 -3.33 17.73 6.15
N ARG A 413 -2.34 16.89 6.36
CA ARG A 413 -1.29 17.15 7.37
C ARG A 413 -0.34 18.22 6.86
N SER A 414 0.21 19.02 7.80
CA SER A 414 1.19 20.07 7.50
C SER A 414 2.64 19.65 7.81
N ASP A 415 2.84 18.44 8.35
CA ASP A 415 4.12 17.99 8.91
C ASP A 415 4.74 16.79 8.17
N ILE A 416 4.21 16.43 6.97
CA ILE A 416 4.78 15.36 6.15
C ILE A 416 6.24 15.67 5.82
N GLY A 417 7.16 14.76 6.18
CA GLY A 417 8.60 14.92 5.96
C GLY A 417 9.30 15.91 6.89
N SER A 418 8.59 16.63 7.76
CA SER A 418 9.18 17.72 8.58
C SER A 418 10.32 17.26 9.49
N LYS A 419 10.27 16.03 9.98
CA LYS A 419 11.32 15.44 10.84
C LYS A 419 12.57 15.04 10.05
N ASP A 420 12.49 14.96 8.73
CA ASP A 420 13.47 14.33 7.83
C ASP A 420 14.05 15.30 6.80
N CYS A 421 13.50 16.52 6.67
CA CYS A 421 13.95 17.59 5.78
C CYS A 421 15.07 18.47 6.38
N LYS A 422 16.03 17.89 7.10
CA LYS A 422 17.14 18.65 7.71
C LYS A 422 18.21 19.03 6.72
#